data_22c30546f5fc8ba981245cd0fa9b24e9
#
_entry.id   22c30546f5fc8ba981245cd0fa9b24e9
#
_cell.length_a   1.000
_cell.length_b   1.000
_cell.length_c   1.000
_cell.angle_alpha   90.00
_cell.angle_beta   90.00
_cell.angle_gamma   90.00
#
_symmetry.space_group_name_H-M   'P 1'
#
loop_
_entity.id
_entity.type
_entity.pdbx_description
1 polymer ?
#
loop_
_entity_poly.entity_id
_entity_poly.type
_entity_poly.pdbx_seq_one_letter_code
_entity_poly.pdbx_strand_id
1 'polypeptide(L)'
;LREEDLPVPENAVERTEYAFRQKALLELTHNWGTETDDSFAYHDGNSEPRGFGHIGISVPDVYQASRRFEELGVEFVKKPDAGNMKGLAFIKDPDGYWVEILSAKSLAGLSLQTD
;
A
#
# COMPACT_ATOMS: atom_id res chain seq x y z
N LEU A 1 2.64 -11.37 1.74
CA LEU A 1 3.28 -12.66 1.44
C LEU A 1 3.67 -12.66 -0.03
N ARG A 2 4.91 -12.98 -0.33
CA ARG A 2 5.35 -13.18 -1.71
C ARG A 2 4.89 -14.56 -2.15
N GLU A 3 4.48 -14.72 -3.41
CA GLU A 3 4.13 -16.03 -3.97
C GLU A 3 5.29 -17.05 -3.86
N GLU A 4 6.51 -16.56 -3.70
CA GLU A 4 7.76 -17.33 -3.60
C GLU A 4 7.94 -17.97 -2.20
N ASP A 5 7.18 -17.58 -1.18
CA ASP A 5 7.36 -18.00 0.21
C ASP A 5 6.48 -19.22 0.58
N LEU A 6 6.11 -20.03 -0.40
CA LEU A 6 5.34 -21.26 -0.20
C LEU A 6 6.23 -22.47 0.20
N PRO A 7 5.69 -23.43 0.96
CA PRO A 7 4.30 -23.57 1.39
C PRO A 7 3.98 -22.87 2.72
N VAL A 8 2.84 -22.17 2.75
CA VAL A 8 2.28 -21.65 4.01
C VAL A 8 1.68 -22.81 4.80
N PRO A 9 1.99 -23.01 6.10
CA PRO A 9 1.45 -24.08 6.89
C PRO A 9 -0.08 -24.07 6.98
N GLU A 10 -0.72 -25.23 6.94
CA GLU A 10 -2.18 -25.36 7.09
C GLU A 10 -2.62 -25.22 8.55
N ASN A 11 -1.82 -25.73 9.48
CA ASN A 11 -2.08 -25.63 10.91
C ASN A 11 -2.05 -24.16 11.36
N ALA A 12 -3.04 -23.74 12.13
CA ALA A 12 -3.19 -22.33 12.53
C ALA A 12 -2.01 -21.81 13.38
N VAL A 13 -1.48 -22.63 14.28
CA VAL A 13 -0.34 -22.24 15.13
C VAL A 13 0.92 -22.08 14.30
N GLU A 14 1.23 -23.07 13.46
CA GLU A 14 2.40 -23.03 12.58
C GLU A 14 2.29 -21.88 11.55
N ARG A 15 1.10 -21.62 11.02
CA ARG A 15 0.85 -20.51 10.11
C ARG A 15 1.05 -19.16 10.79
N THR A 16 0.64 -19.02 12.05
CA THR A 16 0.89 -17.80 12.84
C THR A 16 2.38 -17.60 13.07
N GLU A 17 3.09 -18.63 13.50
CA GLU A 17 4.56 -18.56 13.65
C GLU A 17 5.26 -18.22 12.33
N TYR A 18 4.84 -18.86 11.24
CA TYR A 18 5.37 -18.57 9.90
C TYR A 18 5.15 -17.11 9.52
N ALA A 19 3.94 -16.58 9.70
CA ALA A 19 3.62 -15.20 9.40
C ALA A 19 4.50 -14.22 10.19
N PHE A 20 4.58 -14.38 11.51
CA PHE A 20 5.35 -13.47 12.37
C PHE A 20 6.88 -13.63 12.28
N ARG A 21 7.38 -14.64 11.58
CA ARG A 21 8.80 -14.77 11.23
C ARG A 21 9.17 -14.01 9.94
N GLN A 22 8.18 -13.52 9.17
CA GLN A 22 8.45 -12.74 7.97
C GLN A 22 9.08 -11.39 8.34
N LYS A 23 9.94 -10.86 7.44
CA LYS A 23 10.70 -9.61 7.70
C LYS A 23 9.82 -8.37 7.73
N ALA A 24 8.73 -8.38 6.96
CA ALA A 24 7.77 -7.27 6.90
C ALA A 24 6.38 -7.80 6.61
N LEU A 25 5.41 -7.39 7.42
CA LEU A 25 4.00 -7.73 7.27
C LEU A 25 3.16 -6.45 7.41
N LEU A 26 2.05 -6.42 6.68
CA LEU A 26 0.97 -5.48 6.93
C LEU A 26 -0.09 -6.22 7.76
N GLU A 27 -0.30 -5.77 9.00
CA GLU A 27 -1.38 -6.25 9.85
C GLU A 27 -2.62 -5.37 9.66
N LEU A 28 -3.74 -6.01 9.33
CA LEU A 28 -5.03 -5.33 9.19
C LEU A 28 -5.92 -5.75 10.36
N THR A 29 -6.48 -4.77 11.05
CA THR A 29 -7.39 -4.99 12.18
C THR A 29 -8.80 -4.56 11.80
N HIS A 30 -9.78 -5.43 11.99
CA HIS A 30 -11.20 -5.11 11.87
C HIS A 30 -11.77 -4.76 13.24
N ASN A 31 -12.31 -3.56 13.39
CA ASN A 31 -13.03 -3.13 14.58
C ASN A 31 -14.53 -3.39 14.38
N TRP A 32 -15.03 -4.45 15.01
CA TRP A 32 -16.42 -4.89 14.90
C TRP A 32 -17.42 -3.77 15.15
N GLY A 33 -18.40 -3.62 14.26
CA GLY A 33 -19.46 -2.62 14.33
C GLY A 33 -19.21 -1.37 13.51
N THR A 34 -17.96 -1.09 13.11
CA THR A 34 -17.63 0.08 12.28
C THR A 34 -18.18 -0.03 10.86
N GLU A 35 -18.36 -1.25 10.36
CA GLU A 35 -18.95 -1.54 9.05
C GLU A 35 -20.43 -1.16 8.93
N THR A 36 -21.12 -0.93 10.06
CA THR A 36 -22.54 -0.57 10.14
C THR A 36 -22.78 0.81 10.77
N ASP A 37 -21.73 1.53 11.10
CA ASP A 37 -21.79 2.86 11.70
C ASP A 37 -21.49 3.93 10.66
N ASP A 38 -22.52 4.51 10.07
CA ASP A 38 -22.41 5.57 9.07
C ASP A 38 -21.73 6.86 9.59
N SER A 39 -21.63 7.02 10.91
CA SER A 39 -20.94 8.16 11.55
C SER A 39 -19.45 7.92 11.75
N PHE A 40 -18.99 6.66 11.60
CA PHE A 40 -17.59 6.30 11.77
C PHE A 40 -16.79 6.56 10.49
N ALA A 41 -15.62 7.19 10.64
CA ALA A 41 -14.65 7.33 9.57
C ALA A 41 -13.24 7.35 10.13
N TYR A 42 -12.31 6.76 9.40
CA TYR A 42 -10.89 6.91 9.68
C TYR A 42 -10.40 8.26 9.14
N HIS A 43 -9.34 8.79 9.76
CA HIS A 43 -8.68 10.01 9.33
C HIS A 43 -7.30 9.67 8.75
N ASP A 44 -7.05 10.05 7.52
CA ASP A 44 -5.88 9.64 6.74
C ASP A 44 -4.56 10.36 7.10
N GLY A 45 -4.59 11.36 7.94
CA GLY A 45 -3.41 12.12 8.36
C GLY A 45 -2.79 13.04 7.30
N ASN A 46 -3.26 13.04 6.07
CA ASN A 46 -2.79 13.94 5.00
C ASN A 46 -3.51 15.29 4.99
N SER A 47 -4.60 15.42 5.77
CA SER A 47 -5.31 16.65 6.06
C SER A 47 -5.20 17.00 7.55
N GLU A 48 -5.69 18.21 7.95
CA GLU A 48 -5.67 18.60 9.36
C GLU A 48 -6.73 17.83 10.19
N PRO A 49 -6.33 17.37 11.40
CA PRO A 49 -5.00 17.43 12.04
C PRO A 49 -4.04 16.44 11.39
N ARG A 50 -2.85 16.91 10.98
CA ARG A 50 -1.87 16.08 10.28
C ARG A 50 -1.29 14.99 11.16
N GLY A 51 -1.09 13.82 10.56
CA GLY A 51 -0.55 12.65 11.23
C GLY A 51 0.11 11.68 10.25
N PHE A 52 -0.03 10.39 10.49
CA PHE A 52 0.52 9.36 9.63
C PHE A 52 -0.11 9.44 8.22
N GLY A 53 0.72 9.63 7.20
CA GLY A 53 0.26 9.96 5.84
C GLY A 53 0.03 8.76 4.94
N HIS A 54 0.96 7.81 4.88
CA HIS A 54 0.85 6.65 3.97
C HIS A 54 1.84 5.55 4.33
N ILE A 55 1.60 4.36 3.77
CA ILE A 55 2.59 3.28 3.67
C ILE A 55 3.07 3.17 2.23
N GLY A 56 4.28 2.62 2.01
CA GLY A 56 4.83 2.35 0.69
C GLY A 56 4.89 0.86 0.39
N ILE A 57 4.48 0.47 -0.81
CA ILE A 57 4.60 -0.90 -1.32
C ILE A 57 5.51 -0.90 -2.54
N SER A 58 6.64 -1.60 -2.42
CA SER A 58 7.56 -1.77 -3.54
C SER A 58 7.07 -2.86 -4.49
N VAL A 59 7.00 -2.52 -5.77
CA VAL A 59 6.59 -3.42 -6.85
C VAL A 59 7.69 -3.49 -7.93
N PRO A 60 7.76 -4.57 -8.70
CA PRO A 60 8.74 -4.66 -9.79
C PRO A 60 8.56 -3.60 -10.87
N ASP A 61 7.31 -3.27 -11.22
CA ASP A 61 6.95 -2.30 -12.26
C ASP A 61 5.71 -1.50 -11.83
N VAL A 62 5.92 -0.21 -11.56
CA VAL A 62 4.87 0.72 -11.11
C VAL A 62 3.80 0.91 -12.17
N TYR A 63 4.16 0.95 -13.46
CA TYR A 63 3.21 1.14 -14.55
C TYR A 63 2.31 -0.07 -14.74
N GLN A 64 2.89 -1.27 -14.67
CA GLN A 64 2.12 -2.51 -14.74
C GLN A 64 1.16 -2.63 -13.54
N ALA A 65 1.65 -2.35 -12.34
CA ALA A 65 0.83 -2.35 -11.14
C ALA A 65 -0.31 -1.32 -11.23
N SER A 66 -0.02 -0.10 -11.73
CA SER A 66 -1.02 0.96 -11.88
C SER A 66 -2.11 0.57 -12.89
N ARG A 67 -1.76 -0.02 -14.02
CA ARG A 67 -2.78 -0.54 -14.97
C ARG A 67 -3.69 -1.59 -14.30
N ARG A 68 -3.09 -2.50 -13.53
CA ARG A 68 -3.86 -3.51 -12.78
C ARG A 68 -4.82 -2.88 -11.77
N PHE A 69 -4.40 -1.83 -11.07
CA PHE A 69 -5.26 -1.10 -10.12
C PHE A 69 -6.39 -0.35 -10.84
N GLU A 70 -6.13 0.26 -12.00
CA GLU A 70 -7.16 0.87 -12.82
C GLU A 70 -8.22 -0.13 -13.27
N GLU A 71 -7.82 -1.32 -13.75
CA GLU A 71 -8.72 -2.41 -14.14
C GLU A 71 -9.60 -2.88 -12.98
N LEU A 72 -9.07 -2.83 -11.75
CA LEU A 72 -9.78 -3.18 -10.52
C LEU A 72 -10.64 -2.03 -9.95
N GLY A 73 -10.63 -0.86 -10.57
CA GLY A 73 -11.40 0.30 -10.12
C GLY A 73 -10.84 0.98 -8.87
N VAL A 74 -9.55 0.79 -8.56
CA VAL A 74 -8.90 1.43 -7.41
C VAL A 74 -8.77 2.94 -7.64
N GLU A 75 -9.10 3.75 -6.63
CA GLU A 75 -8.98 5.20 -6.69
C GLU A 75 -7.51 5.65 -6.62
N PHE A 76 -7.09 6.50 -7.56
CA PHE A 76 -5.77 7.11 -7.56
C PHE A 76 -5.80 8.52 -6.97
N VAL A 77 -4.88 8.78 -6.05
CA VAL A 77 -4.51 10.13 -5.64
C VAL A 77 -3.55 10.75 -6.66
N LYS A 78 -2.61 9.91 -7.16
CA LYS A 78 -1.61 10.30 -8.14
C LYS A 78 -1.26 9.13 -9.05
N LYS A 79 -1.39 9.32 -10.36
CA LYS A 79 -0.91 8.36 -11.36
C LYS A 79 0.60 8.50 -11.59
N PRO A 80 1.29 7.46 -12.13
CA PRO A 80 2.75 7.45 -12.25
C PRO A 80 3.36 8.67 -12.95
N ASP A 81 2.67 9.20 -13.98
CA ASP A 81 3.17 10.32 -14.78
C ASP A 81 2.61 11.69 -14.37
N ALA A 82 1.78 11.74 -13.33
CA ALA A 82 1.24 12.98 -12.80
C ALA A 82 2.28 13.75 -11.96
N GLY A 83 2.26 15.07 -12.05
CA GLY A 83 3.16 15.94 -11.27
C GLY A 83 4.64 15.82 -11.63
N ASN A 84 5.50 16.28 -10.74
CA ASN A 84 6.95 16.37 -10.97
C ASN A 84 7.68 15.06 -10.68
N MET A 85 7.20 14.26 -9.72
CA MET A 85 7.80 12.98 -9.36
C MET A 85 7.21 11.87 -10.24
N LYS A 86 7.91 11.54 -11.33
CA LYS A 86 7.50 10.47 -12.26
C LYS A 86 7.88 9.08 -11.73
N GLY A 87 7.17 8.04 -12.18
CA GLY A 87 7.50 6.65 -11.88
C GLY A 87 7.13 6.17 -10.47
N LEU A 88 6.29 6.92 -9.75
CA LEU A 88 5.62 6.48 -8.53
C LEU A 88 4.14 6.88 -8.55
N ALA A 89 3.30 6.12 -7.89
CA ALA A 89 1.86 6.38 -7.81
C ALA A 89 1.39 6.41 -6.36
N PHE A 90 0.27 7.05 -6.12
CA PHE A 90 -0.48 6.95 -4.88
C PHE A 90 -1.89 6.49 -5.18
N ILE A 91 -2.33 5.47 -4.49
CA ILE A 91 -3.70 4.96 -4.51
C ILE A 91 -4.33 5.14 -3.13
N LYS A 92 -5.65 4.99 -3.04
CA LYS A 92 -6.36 4.93 -1.76
C LYS A 92 -6.75 3.50 -1.43
N ASP A 93 -6.69 3.17 -0.15
CA ASP A 93 -7.38 2.01 0.39
C ASP A 93 -8.88 2.31 0.58
N PRO A 94 -9.71 1.32 0.96
CA PRO A 94 -11.15 1.53 1.17
C PRO A 94 -11.51 2.57 2.25
N ASP A 95 -10.60 2.82 3.20
CA ASP A 95 -10.78 3.79 4.28
C ASP A 95 -10.25 5.19 3.95
N GLY A 96 -9.67 5.36 2.75
CA GLY A 96 -9.12 6.62 2.25
C GLY A 96 -7.65 6.85 2.58
N TYR A 97 -6.97 5.92 3.26
CA TYR A 97 -5.53 6.03 3.50
C TYR A 97 -4.75 5.89 2.19
N TRP A 98 -3.66 6.64 2.11
CA TRP A 98 -2.82 6.58 0.92
C TRP A 98 -1.85 5.42 0.98
N VAL A 99 -1.66 4.78 -0.16
CA VAL A 99 -0.65 3.74 -0.38
C VAL A 99 0.24 4.17 -1.54
N GLU A 100 1.52 4.39 -1.27
CA GLU A 100 2.51 4.69 -2.29
C GLU A 100 2.90 3.41 -3.01
N ILE A 101 2.86 3.45 -4.34
CA ILE A 101 3.32 2.36 -5.22
C ILE A 101 4.61 2.84 -5.88
N LEU A 102 5.69 2.15 -5.57
CA LEU A 102 7.04 2.54 -5.96
C LEU A 102 7.87 1.35 -6.43
N SER A 103 8.98 1.59 -7.08
CA SER A 103 9.98 0.57 -7.33
C SER A 103 11.38 1.09 -7.00
N ALA A 104 12.26 0.19 -6.57
CA ALA A 104 13.64 0.56 -6.28
C ALA A 104 14.33 1.24 -7.47
N LYS A 105 14.04 0.78 -8.69
CA LYS A 105 14.59 1.36 -9.92
C LYS A 105 14.07 2.78 -10.17
N SER A 106 12.77 3.03 -9.98
CA SER A 106 12.18 4.36 -10.15
C SER A 106 12.76 5.35 -9.15
N LEU A 107 12.85 4.96 -7.88
CA LEU A 107 13.40 5.81 -6.82
C LEU A 107 14.87 6.15 -7.02
N ALA A 108 15.69 5.18 -7.44
CA ALA A 108 17.10 5.43 -7.76
C ALA A 108 17.24 6.47 -8.88
N GLY A 109 16.37 6.43 -9.90
CA GLY A 109 16.33 7.42 -10.97
C GLY A 109 15.94 8.83 -10.50
N LEU A 110 15.04 8.94 -9.53
CA LEU A 110 14.62 10.22 -8.96
C LEU A 110 15.72 10.87 -8.10
N SER A 111 16.45 10.07 -7.32
CA SER A 111 17.53 10.56 -6.45
C SER A 111 18.69 11.20 -7.23
N LEU A 112 18.89 10.83 -8.50
CA LEU A 112 19.92 11.40 -9.36
C LEU A 112 19.51 12.74 -10.02
N GLN A 113 18.27 13.17 -9.86
CA GLN A 113 17.75 14.42 -10.46
C GLN A 113 17.72 15.59 -9.47
N THR A 114 18.13 15.37 -8.23
CA THR A 114 18.09 16.37 -7.13
C THR A 114 19.42 17.02 -6.81
N ASP A 115 20.49 16.75 -7.59
CA ASP A 115 21.82 17.40 -7.47
C ASP A 115 21.99 18.54 -8.49
#